data_85c275dcc4e32dde79ce0519fdca51b9
#
_entry.id   85c275dcc4e32dde79ce0519fdca51b9
#
_cell.length_a   1.000
_cell.length_b   1.000
_cell.length_c   1.000
_cell.angle_alpha   90.00
_cell.angle_beta   90.00
_cell.angle_gamma   90.00
#
_symmetry.space_group_name_H-M   'P 1'
#
loop_
_entity.id
_entity.type
_entity.pdbx_description
1 polymer ?
#
loop_
_entity_poly.entity_id
_entity_poly.type
_entity_poly.pdbx_seq_one_letter_code
_entity_poly.pdbx_strand_id
1 'polypeptide(L)'
;MISDKAIIDKNSKLESAVAVGPFSIIGKEVKIGKNVKILSHVVISGDTSISDDCEIYSFASIGSTPQDLKFKGEKTKLIIGKKNKIREYVTINPGTEHGGGFTIIGDNCLFMISSHIAHDCKIGNNVIIANNVAIAGHVEIDDNVIIGGNSAVQQFTRIGKLAMIGGMTGVEKDVIPYGLVTGNRSHLEGINIIGLKRAGYSSEEINGLNQAVKLIFSNVLLKNGIEEAKKFSNFKTVCEVISFLEKSEKRPICRPLK
;
A
#
# COMPACT_ATOMS: atom_id res chain seq x y z
N MET A 1 20.34 16.57 13.18
CA MET A 1 20.85 16.57 14.58
C MET A 1 20.32 15.33 15.29
N ILE A 2 21.16 14.60 15.99
CA ILE A 2 20.78 13.40 16.76
C ILE A 2 20.71 13.79 18.23
N SER A 3 19.58 13.45 18.89
CA SER A 3 19.40 13.72 20.31
C SER A 3 20.32 12.80 21.15
N ASP A 4 20.86 13.34 22.22
CA ASP A 4 21.65 12.61 23.24
C ASP A 4 20.80 11.57 24.03
N LYS A 5 19.48 11.71 23.98
CA LYS A 5 18.51 10.78 24.59
C LYS A 5 18.02 9.70 23.61
N ALA A 6 18.50 9.65 22.38
CA ALA A 6 18.21 8.58 21.44
C ALA A 6 19.12 7.38 21.69
N ILE A 7 18.60 6.17 21.52
CA ILE A 7 19.36 4.92 21.62
C ILE A 7 19.62 4.41 20.22
N ILE A 8 20.86 4.47 19.77
CA ILE A 8 21.24 4.06 18.41
C ILE A 8 22.28 2.95 18.51
N ASP A 9 21.99 1.78 17.96
CA ASP A 9 22.96 0.68 17.93
C ASP A 9 24.16 1.05 17.06
N LYS A 10 25.35 0.74 17.53
CA LYS A 10 26.62 1.06 16.85
C LYS A 10 26.78 0.42 15.46
N ASN A 11 26.04 -0.64 15.17
CA ASN A 11 26.08 -1.33 13.89
C ASN A 11 25.00 -0.81 12.91
N SER A 12 24.10 0.06 13.35
CA SER A 12 23.17 0.73 12.44
C SER A 12 23.92 1.69 11.50
N LYS A 13 23.35 1.95 10.35
CA LYS A 13 23.95 2.84 9.34
C LYS A 13 23.04 4.04 9.12
N LEU A 14 23.51 5.21 9.50
CA LEU A 14 22.80 6.48 9.29
C LEU A 14 23.61 7.33 8.30
N GLU A 15 22.99 7.72 7.20
CA GLU A 15 23.58 8.59 6.20
C GLU A 15 23.61 10.06 6.67
N SER A 16 24.11 10.96 5.83
CA SER A 16 24.25 12.39 6.15
C SER A 16 22.90 13.07 6.40
N ALA A 17 22.92 14.08 7.27
CA ALA A 17 21.79 14.93 7.61
C ALA A 17 20.57 14.20 8.22
N VAL A 18 20.76 12.99 8.75
CA VAL A 18 19.71 12.30 9.53
C VAL A 18 19.49 13.05 10.85
N ALA A 19 18.21 13.22 11.20
CA ALA A 19 17.79 13.74 12.50
C ALA A 19 17.06 12.67 13.29
N VAL A 20 17.42 12.50 14.58
CA VAL A 20 16.75 11.52 15.46
C VAL A 20 16.36 12.23 16.76
N GLY A 21 15.07 12.23 17.04
CA GLY A 21 14.47 12.83 18.23
C GLY A 21 14.72 12.01 19.50
N PRO A 22 14.44 12.60 20.67
CA PRO A 22 14.68 11.96 21.96
C PRO A 22 13.83 10.69 22.16
N PHE A 23 14.39 9.74 22.90
CA PHE A 23 13.76 8.48 23.26
C PHE A 23 13.41 7.57 22.07
N SER A 24 13.97 7.84 20.89
CA SER A 24 13.85 6.95 19.74
C SER A 24 14.92 5.85 19.81
N ILE A 25 14.57 4.66 19.33
CA ILE A 25 15.44 3.47 19.36
C ILE A 25 15.69 3.02 17.91
N ILE A 26 16.95 2.95 17.52
CA ILE A 26 17.39 2.47 16.21
C ILE A 26 18.18 1.18 16.38
N GLY A 27 17.66 0.08 15.86
CA GLY A 27 18.22 -1.26 16.02
C GLY A 27 19.45 -1.55 15.15
N LYS A 28 20.07 -2.68 15.41
CA LYS A 28 21.39 -3.10 14.89
C LYS A 28 21.50 -3.15 13.36
N GLU A 29 20.49 -3.66 12.68
CA GLU A 29 20.53 -3.94 11.23
C GLU A 29 19.84 -2.83 10.41
N VAL A 30 19.47 -1.72 11.07
CA VAL A 30 18.75 -0.60 10.47
C VAL A 30 19.68 0.25 9.61
N LYS A 31 19.18 0.62 8.41
CA LYS A 31 19.84 1.51 7.46
C LYS A 31 18.93 2.70 7.16
N ILE A 32 19.43 3.91 7.41
CA ILE A 32 18.67 5.16 7.23
C ILE A 32 19.36 6.02 6.17
N GLY A 33 18.63 6.38 5.13
CA GLY A 33 19.08 7.25 4.04
C GLY A 33 19.25 8.71 4.44
N LYS A 34 19.64 9.54 3.48
CA LYS A 34 19.94 10.97 3.70
C LYS A 34 18.70 11.77 4.07
N ASN A 35 18.88 12.82 4.84
CA ASN A 35 17.85 13.80 5.21
C ASN A 35 16.60 13.19 5.91
N VAL A 36 16.66 11.95 6.38
CA VAL A 36 15.54 11.34 7.10
C VAL A 36 15.38 12.01 8.46
N LYS A 37 14.11 12.34 8.77
CA LYS A 37 13.72 12.93 10.06
C LYS A 37 12.94 11.91 10.87
N ILE A 38 13.48 11.52 12.00
CA ILE A 38 12.85 10.62 12.97
C ILE A 38 12.50 11.46 14.20
N LEU A 39 11.20 11.58 14.51
CA LEU A 39 10.74 12.34 15.67
C LEU A 39 10.98 11.57 16.98
N SER A 40 10.39 11.98 18.08
CA SER A 40 10.60 11.34 19.39
C SER A 40 9.84 10.01 19.53
N HIS A 41 10.36 9.10 20.37
CA HIS A 41 9.69 7.85 20.74
C HIS A 41 9.39 6.91 19.54
N VAL A 42 10.20 6.94 18.51
CA VAL A 42 10.09 6.02 17.36
C VAL A 42 10.94 4.78 17.62
N VAL A 43 10.43 3.61 17.27
CA VAL A 43 11.21 2.36 17.31
C VAL A 43 11.38 1.85 15.87
N ILE A 44 12.64 1.67 15.46
CA ILE A 44 12.99 1.05 14.18
C ILE A 44 13.89 -0.15 14.46
N SER A 45 13.50 -1.33 14.00
CA SER A 45 14.18 -2.60 14.31
C SER A 45 14.26 -3.52 13.09
N GLY A 46 14.88 -4.68 13.26
CA GLY A 46 15.07 -5.69 12.20
C GLY A 46 15.98 -5.21 11.07
N ASP A 47 16.10 -6.01 10.00
CA ASP A 47 16.79 -5.61 8.75
C ASP A 47 15.88 -4.65 7.98
N THR A 48 15.83 -3.41 8.46
CA THR A 48 14.98 -2.33 7.92
C THR A 48 15.82 -1.31 7.20
N SER A 49 15.48 -1.04 5.94
CA SER A 49 16.10 0.01 5.13
C SER A 49 15.08 1.10 4.82
N ILE A 50 15.39 2.34 5.19
CA ILE A 50 14.57 3.53 4.90
C ILE A 50 15.37 4.45 4.01
N SER A 51 14.84 4.76 2.83
CA SER A 51 15.51 5.63 1.86
C SER A 51 15.38 7.12 2.21
N ASP A 52 15.94 7.97 1.35
CA ASP A 52 16.12 9.39 1.59
C ASP A 52 14.82 10.18 1.81
N ASP A 53 14.93 11.32 2.49
CA ASP A 53 13.88 12.35 2.64
C ASP A 53 12.58 11.87 3.33
N CYS A 54 12.61 10.75 4.06
CA CYS A 54 11.45 10.28 4.82
C CYS A 54 11.26 11.04 6.13
N GLU A 55 10.00 11.18 6.55
CA GLU A 55 9.62 11.75 7.84
C GLU A 55 8.86 10.72 8.66
N ILE A 56 9.36 10.39 9.85
CA ILE A 56 8.80 9.38 10.75
C ILE A 56 8.37 10.04 12.03
N TYR A 57 7.10 9.97 12.31
CA TYR A 57 6.46 10.68 13.41
C TYR A 57 6.43 9.84 14.69
N SER A 58 6.20 10.51 15.79
CA SER A 58 6.33 9.93 17.14
C SER A 58 5.46 8.69 17.35
N PHE A 59 6.00 7.74 18.11
CA PHE A 59 5.36 6.47 18.45
C PHE A 59 5.15 5.51 17.28
N ALA A 60 5.74 5.75 16.11
CA ALA A 60 5.75 4.75 15.04
C ALA A 60 6.65 3.56 15.41
N SER A 61 6.21 2.34 15.04
CA SER A 61 6.96 1.09 15.25
C SER A 61 7.22 0.41 13.90
N ILE A 62 8.46 0.42 13.46
CA ILE A 62 8.85 0.03 12.10
C ILE A 62 9.83 -1.14 12.16
N GLY A 63 9.54 -2.22 11.43
CA GLY A 63 10.41 -3.39 11.36
C GLY A 63 10.32 -4.32 12.57
N SER A 64 9.32 -4.15 13.42
CA SER A 64 9.05 -5.06 14.53
C SER A 64 8.57 -6.43 14.02
N THR A 65 8.75 -7.47 14.82
CA THR A 65 8.37 -8.85 14.53
C THR A 65 6.99 -8.96 13.89
N PRO A 66 6.84 -9.69 12.77
CA PRO A 66 5.55 -9.94 12.14
C PRO A 66 4.53 -10.58 13.09
N GLN A 67 3.28 -10.17 12.96
CA GLN A 67 2.17 -10.78 13.70
C GLN A 67 1.68 -12.06 12.98
N ASP A 68 2.59 -12.96 12.69
CA ASP A 68 2.31 -14.27 12.08
C ASP A 68 2.77 -15.39 13.02
N LEU A 69 1.84 -16.28 13.39
CA LEU A 69 2.12 -17.43 14.27
C LEU A 69 3.14 -18.41 13.67
N LYS A 70 3.38 -18.36 12.37
CA LYS A 70 4.38 -19.19 11.67
C LYS A 70 5.78 -18.60 11.71
N PHE A 71 5.91 -17.30 12.03
CA PHE A 71 7.20 -16.63 12.09
C PHE A 71 8.04 -17.19 13.24
N LYS A 72 9.26 -17.64 12.94
CA LYS A 72 10.17 -18.30 13.90
C LYS A 72 11.46 -17.49 14.15
N GLY A 73 11.50 -16.23 13.72
CA GLY A 73 12.69 -15.38 13.85
C GLY A 73 13.63 -15.46 12.65
N GLU A 74 13.16 -15.92 11.52
CA GLU A 74 13.92 -15.97 10.26
C GLU A 74 14.35 -14.57 9.81
N LYS A 75 15.42 -14.52 9.01
CA LYS A 75 15.96 -13.26 8.49
C LYS A 75 15.10 -12.75 7.32
N THR A 76 14.35 -11.72 7.59
CA THR A 76 13.48 -11.08 6.61
C THR A 76 13.71 -9.56 6.62
N LYS A 77 13.18 -8.86 5.62
CA LYS A 77 13.51 -7.45 5.39
C LYS A 77 12.27 -6.58 5.28
N LEU A 78 12.46 -5.33 5.65
CA LEU A 78 11.56 -4.23 5.35
C LEU A 78 12.32 -3.18 4.53
N ILE A 79 11.77 -2.85 3.35
CA ILE A 79 12.36 -1.87 2.45
C ILE A 79 11.36 -0.73 2.26
N ILE A 80 11.75 0.48 2.64
CA ILE A 80 10.93 1.70 2.51
C ILE A 80 11.63 2.65 1.55
N GLY A 81 10.93 3.06 0.51
CA GLY A 81 11.37 4.01 -0.51
C GLY A 81 11.55 5.43 0.03
N LYS A 82 11.68 6.39 -0.88
CA LYS A 82 12.00 7.79 -0.59
C LYS A 82 10.75 8.62 -0.29
N LYS A 83 10.95 9.73 0.45
CA LYS A 83 9.94 10.80 0.66
C LYS A 83 8.63 10.31 1.29
N ASN A 84 8.67 9.21 2.01
CA ASN A 84 7.52 8.69 2.72
C ASN A 84 7.25 9.48 4.00
N LYS A 85 5.97 9.70 4.31
CA LYS A 85 5.52 10.28 5.58
C LYS A 85 4.81 9.20 6.38
N ILE A 86 5.42 8.79 7.49
CA ILE A 86 4.92 7.75 8.38
C ILE A 86 4.48 8.43 9.66
N ARG A 87 3.16 8.60 9.83
CA ARG A 87 2.57 9.36 10.93
C ARG A 87 2.60 8.58 12.25
N GLU A 88 2.05 9.21 13.27
CA GLU A 88 2.07 8.73 14.64
C GLU A 88 1.38 7.36 14.76
N TYR A 89 1.94 6.49 15.60
CA TYR A 89 1.41 5.15 15.90
C TYR A 89 1.29 4.21 14.69
N VAL A 90 1.88 4.54 13.56
CA VAL A 90 1.93 3.63 12.41
C VAL A 90 2.81 2.44 12.74
N THR A 91 2.37 1.24 12.35
CA THR A 91 3.14 0.02 12.48
C THR A 91 3.38 -0.64 11.12
N ILE A 92 4.63 -1.07 10.87
CA ILE A 92 5.01 -1.72 9.61
C ILE A 92 5.87 -2.94 9.94
N ASN A 93 5.45 -4.12 9.51
CA ASN A 93 6.20 -5.36 9.74
C ASN A 93 7.09 -5.73 8.54
N PRO A 94 8.22 -6.42 8.76
CA PRO A 94 9.02 -7.00 7.69
C PRO A 94 8.30 -8.21 7.05
N GLY A 95 8.91 -8.81 6.03
CA GLY A 95 8.40 -10.03 5.42
C GLY A 95 8.50 -11.27 6.31
N THR A 96 8.02 -12.39 5.81
CA THR A 96 8.19 -13.74 6.36
C THR A 96 8.86 -14.65 5.32
N GLU A 97 9.50 -15.74 5.74
CA GLU A 97 10.14 -16.68 4.80
C GLU A 97 9.14 -17.20 3.76
N HIS A 98 7.94 -17.57 4.20
CA HIS A 98 6.87 -18.08 3.35
C HIS A 98 6.30 -17.04 2.39
N GLY A 99 6.42 -15.75 2.69
CA GLY A 99 5.96 -14.64 1.86
C GLY A 99 7.00 -14.11 0.88
N GLY A 100 8.18 -14.71 0.86
CA GLY A 100 9.30 -14.29 0.01
C GLY A 100 10.33 -13.39 0.71
N GLY A 101 10.18 -13.17 2.02
CA GLY A 101 11.19 -12.52 2.86
C GLY A 101 11.16 -11.00 2.89
N PHE A 102 10.19 -10.34 2.22
CA PHE A 102 10.20 -8.89 2.08
C PHE A 102 8.83 -8.26 2.27
N THR A 103 8.79 -7.16 3.02
CA THR A 103 7.76 -6.12 2.88
C THR A 103 8.40 -4.93 2.16
N ILE A 104 7.75 -4.44 1.11
CA ILE A 104 8.28 -3.37 0.25
C ILE A 104 7.27 -2.23 0.19
N ILE A 105 7.76 -1.01 0.41
CA ILE A 105 7.01 0.24 0.29
C ILE A 105 7.73 1.12 -0.74
N GLY A 106 6.99 1.60 -1.71
CA GLY A 106 7.47 2.52 -2.75
C GLY A 106 7.75 3.93 -2.22
N ASP A 107 7.81 4.87 -3.13
CA ASP A 107 8.15 6.25 -2.85
C ASP A 107 6.92 7.14 -2.62
N ASN A 108 7.13 8.25 -1.88
CA ASN A 108 6.17 9.34 -1.75
C ASN A 108 4.80 8.95 -1.20
N CYS A 109 4.75 7.95 -0.32
CA CYS A 109 3.52 7.50 0.33
C CYS A 109 3.23 8.27 1.61
N LEU A 110 1.95 8.30 1.98
CA LEU A 110 1.47 8.86 3.24
C LEU A 110 0.73 7.77 4.04
N PHE A 111 1.30 7.40 5.18
CA PHE A 111 0.68 6.52 6.17
C PHE A 111 0.17 7.37 7.31
N MET A 112 -1.16 7.55 7.40
CA MET A 112 -1.76 8.39 8.43
C MET A 112 -1.84 7.66 9.77
N ILE A 113 -2.21 8.38 10.80
CA ILE A 113 -2.22 7.95 12.21
C ILE A 113 -2.81 6.56 12.38
N SER A 114 -2.09 5.71 13.15
CA SER A 114 -2.53 4.37 13.54
C SER A 114 -2.82 3.41 12.39
N SER A 115 -2.31 3.65 11.18
CA SER A 115 -2.40 2.65 10.13
C SER A 115 -1.40 1.51 10.34
N HIS A 116 -1.74 0.32 9.85
CA HIS A 116 -0.93 -0.90 9.97
C HIS A 116 -0.64 -1.52 8.62
N ILE A 117 0.62 -1.83 8.36
CA ILE A 117 1.06 -2.62 7.20
C ILE A 117 1.66 -3.92 7.74
N ALA A 118 0.98 -5.03 7.48
CA ALA A 118 1.45 -6.35 7.87
C ALA A 118 2.58 -6.85 6.96
N HIS A 119 3.06 -8.03 7.27
CA HIS A 119 4.17 -8.71 6.60
C HIS A 119 3.89 -9.01 5.12
N ASP A 120 4.96 -9.07 4.32
CA ASP A 120 4.92 -9.49 2.91
C ASP A 120 4.07 -8.61 1.99
N CYS A 121 3.70 -7.41 2.44
CA CYS A 121 2.99 -6.45 1.61
C CYS A 121 3.91 -5.81 0.57
N LYS A 122 3.33 -5.51 -0.60
CA LYS A 122 3.96 -4.70 -1.65
C LYS A 122 3.11 -3.47 -1.90
N ILE A 123 3.64 -2.32 -1.51
CA ILE A 123 2.96 -1.02 -1.65
C ILE A 123 3.69 -0.21 -2.73
N GLY A 124 2.97 0.23 -3.73
CA GLY A 124 3.48 1.06 -4.82
C GLY A 124 3.80 2.50 -4.39
N ASN A 125 3.95 3.37 -5.37
CA ASN A 125 4.32 4.78 -5.16
C ASN A 125 3.07 5.67 -5.00
N ASN A 126 3.24 6.80 -4.30
CA ASN A 126 2.18 7.81 -4.10
C ASN A 126 0.90 7.24 -3.45
N VAL A 127 1.02 6.20 -2.65
CA VAL A 127 -0.12 5.57 -1.96
C VAL A 127 -0.47 6.38 -0.71
N ILE A 128 -1.77 6.55 -0.48
CA ILE A 128 -2.30 7.20 0.73
C ILE A 128 -3.11 6.17 1.52
N ILE A 129 -2.63 5.86 2.72
CA ILE A 129 -3.31 5.00 3.69
C ILE A 129 -3.82 5.91 4.82
N ALA A 130 -5.14 6.08 4.90
CA ALA A 130 -5.74 6.99 5.87
C ALA A 130 -5.73 6.40 7.30
N ASN A 131 -6.23 7.18 8.26
CA ASN A 131 -6.21 6.83 9.69
C ASN A 131 -6.86 5.49 9.99
N ASN A 132 -6.24 4.70 10.88
CA ASN A 132 -6.76 3.42 11.38
C ASN A 132 -7.00 2.36 10.29
N VAL A 133 -6.40 2.47 9.13
CA VAL A 133 -6.49 1.45 8.09
C VAL A 133 -5.60 0.26 8.46
N ALA A 134 -6.15 -0.96 8.37
CA ALA A 134 -5.41 -2.19 8.60
C ALA A 134 -5.18 -2.94 7.28
N ILE A 135 -3.93 -3.08 6.88
CA ILE A 135 -3.52 -3.86 5.72
C ILE A 135 -2.97 -5.20 6.21
N ALA A 136 -3.66 -6.29 5.90
CA ALA A 136 -3.23 -7.64 6.27
C ALA A 136 -2.06 -8.15 5.41
N GLY A 137 -1.48 -9.28 5.79
CA GLY A 137 -0.29 -9.81 5.11
C GLY A 137 -0.50 -10.13 3.62
N HIS A 138 0.58 -10.04 2.84
CA HIS A 138 0.63 -10.36 1.41
C HIS A 138 -0.29 -9.51 0.52
N VAL A 139 -0.71 -8.34 0.97
CA VAL A 139 -1.50 -7.40 0.16
C VAL A 139 -0.59 -6.69 -0.84
N GLU A 140 -1.05 -6.59 -2.08
CA GLU A 140 -0.38 -5.82 -3.14
C GLU A 140 -1.22 -4.58 -3.47
N ILE A 141 -0.63 -3.40 -3.34
CA ILE A 141 -1.27 -2.12 -3.64
C ILE A 141 -0.44 -1.42 -4.71
N ASP A 142 -1.03 -1.16 -5.85
CA ASP A 142 -0.37 -0.46 -6.95
C ASP A 142 -0.26 1.05 -6.69
N ASP A 143 0.39 1.76 -7.62
CA ASP A 143 0.63 3.20 -7.53
C ASP A 143 -0.64 4.05 -7.42
N ASN A 144 -0.55 5.16 -6.70
CA ASN A 144 -1.59 6.20 -6.59
C ASN A 144 -2.93 5.72 -5.99
N VAL A 145 -2.93 4.62 -5.26
CA VAL A 145 -4.11 4.13 -4.54
C VAL A 145 -4.37 4.99 -3.30
N ILE A 146 -5.64 5.25 -3.02
CA ILE A 146 -6.08 5.91 -1.78
C ILE A 146 -7.02 4.97 -1.03
N ILE A 147 -6.72 4.73 0.25
CA ILE A 147 -7.56 3.92 1.14
C ILE A 147 -8.11 4.82 2.25
N GLY A 148 -9.43 4.96 2.28
CA GLY A 148 -10.16 5.77 3.25
C GLY A 148 -10.09 5.22 4.67
N GLY A 149 -10.20 6.10 5.65
CA GLY A 149 -10.01 5.78 7.06
C GLY A 149 -10.93 4.68 7.60
N ASN A 150 -10.46 3.98 8.64
CA ASN A 150 -11.14 2.85 9.28
C ASN A 150 -11.48 1.69 8.32
N SER A 151 -10.80 1.57 7.20
CA SER A 151 -10.93 0.44 6.27
C SER A 151 -9.98 -0.69 6.65
N ALA A 152 -10.32 -1.91 6.23
CA ALA A 152 -9.46 -3.07 6.40
C ALA A 152 -9.32 -3.81 5.07
N VAL A 153 -8.12 -4.30 4.77
CA VAL A 153 -7.82 -5.06 3.55
C VAL A 153 -7.39 -6.47 3.93
N GLN A 154 -8.11 -7.45 3.42
CA GLN A 154 -7.86 -8.86 3.70
C GLN A 154 -6.57 -9.33 3.03
N GLN A 155 -5.89 -10.30 3.66
CA GLN A 155 -4.65 -10.88 3.14
C GLN A 155 -4.77 -11.40 1.70
N PHE A 156 -3.68 -11.30 0.94
CA PHE A 156 -3.58 -11.69 -0.47
C PHE A 156 -4.46 -10.89 -1.44
N THR A 157 -5.06 -9.79 -1.04
CA THR A 157 -5.83 -8.91 -1.91
C THR A 157 -4.90 -8.04 -2.74
N ARG A 158 -5.27 -7.84 -4.02
CA ARG A 158 -4.60 -6.88 -4.89
C ARG A 158 -5.50 -5.67 -5.13
N ILE A 159 -4.92 -4.48 -5.00
CA ILE A 159 -5.61 -3.22 -5.28
C ILE A 159 -4.88 -2.53 -6.42
N GLY A 160 -5.55 -2.47 -7.56
CA GLY A 160 -4.97 -1.93 -8.79
C GLY A 160 -4.79 -0.41 -8.75
N LYS A 161 -3.92 0.07 -9.61
CA LYS A 161 -3.48 1.45 -9.76
C LYS A 161 -4.64 2.46 -9.72
N LEU A 162 -4.41 3.56 -9.00
CA LEU A 162 -5.35 4.71 -8.92
C LEU A 162 -6.76 4.33 -8.43
N ALA A 163 -6.91 3.14 -7.81
CA ALA A 163 -8.16 2.77 -7.15
C ALA A 163 -8.41 3.65 -5.92
N MET A 164 -9.68 3.87 -5.60
CA MET A 164 -10.14 4.56 -4.40
C MET A 164 -11.00 3.62 -3.56
N ILE A 165 -10.57 3.40 -2.33
CA ILE A 165 -11.35 2.68 -1.33
C ILE A 165 -12.00 3.71 -0.40
N GLY A 166 -13.32 3.71 -0.32
CA GLY A 166 -14.05 4.58 0.59
C GLY A 166 -13.76 4.25 2.05
N GLY A 167 -14.00 5.19 2.94
CA GLY A 167 -13.83 4.93 4.38
C GLY A 167 -14.75 3.82 4.91
N MET A 168 -14.33 3.16 6.00
CA MET A 168 -15.07 2.06 6.66
C MET A 168 -15.37 0.87 5.74
N THR A 169 -14.49 0.62 4.75
CA THR A 169 -14.65 -0.47 3.77
C THR A 169 -13.86 -1.70 4.18
N GLY A 170 -14.53 -2.87 4.17
CA GLY A 170 -13.87 -4.17 4.31
C GLY A 170 -13.52 -4.76 2.94
N VAL A 171 -12.28 -4.65 2.50
CA VAL A 171 -11.83 -5.14 1.19
C VAL A 171 -11.46 -6.62 1.28
N GLU A 172 -12.32 -7.49 0.76
CA GLU A 172 -12.12 -8.95 0.80
C GLU A 172 -11.74 -9.54 -0.58
N LYS A 173 -11.79 -8.72 -1.63
CA LYS A 173 -11.66 -9.12 -3.03
C LYS A 173 -10.71 -8.19 -3.75
N ASP A 174 -10.11 -8.67 -4.84
CA ASP A 174 -9.24 -7.86 -5.69
C ASP A 174 -10.01 -6.68 -6.28
N VAL A 175 -9.41 -5.50 -6.21
CA VAL A 175 -9.98 -4.26 -6.73
C VAL A 175 -9.29 -3.91 -8.05
N ILE A 176 -10.07 -3.75 -9.12
CA ILE A 176 -9.55 -3.39 -10.44
C ILE A 176 -8.82 -2.04 -10.42
N PRO A 177 -7.83 -1.83 -11.30
CA PRO A 177 -7.26 -0.50 -11.53
C PRO A 177 -8.36 0.52 -11.78
N TYR A 178 -8.18 1.71 -11.23
CA TYR A 178 -9.13 2.83 -11.34
C TYR A 178 -10.49 2.60 -10.69
N GLY A 179 -10.70 1.50 -9.97
CA GLY A 179 -11.96 1.19 -9.32
C GLY A 179 -12.28 2.13 -8.15
N LEU A 180 -13.55 2.42 -7.94
CA LEU A 180 -14.10 3.03 -6.73
C LEU A 180 -14.87 1.95 -5.97
N VAL A 181 -14.46 1.68 -4.73
CA VAL A 181 -15.00 0.59 -3.92
C VAL A 181 -15.45 1.13 -2.56
N THR A 182 -16.61 0.68 -2.10
CA THR A 182 -17.16 1.03 -0.79
C THR A 182 -17.83 -0.17 -0.12
N GLY A 183 -18.24 0.00 1.14
CA GLY A 183 -19.10 -0.93 1.87
C GLY A 183 -18.35 -1.89 2.80
N ASN A 184 -19.04 -2.32 3.86
CA ASN A 184 -18.50 -3.21 4.88
C ASN A 184 -18.08 -4.60 4.34
N ARG A 185 -18.60 -5.00 3.18
CA ARG A 185 -18.24 -6.18 2.40
C ARG A 185 -17.99 -5.79 0.94
N SER A 186 -17.08 -4.95 0.71
CA SER A 186 -16.68 -4.23 -0.49
C SER A 186 -17.43 -4.58 -1.79
N HIS A 187 -17.96 -3.58 -2.44
CA HIS A 187 -18.52 -3.68 -3.79
C HIS A 187 -17.99 -2.54 -4.66
N LEU A 188 -17.95 -2.80 -5.96
CA LEU A 188 -17.49 -1.83 -6.95
C LEU A 188 -18.61 -0.85 -7.28
N GLU A 189 -18.43 0.43 -6.96
CA GLU A 189 -19.37 1.51 -7.33
C GLU A 189 -19.21 1.95 -8.78
N GLY A 190 -18.04 1.70 -9.35
CA GLY A 190 -17.66 2.11 -10.69
C GLY A 190 -16.17 2.44 -10.75
N ILE A 191 -15.84 3.47 -11.56
CA ILE A 191 -14.45 3.95 -11.67
C ILE A 191 -14.23 5.24 -10.87
N ASN A 192 -13.00 5.46 -10.42
CA ASN A 192 -12.55 6.65 -9.71
C ASN A 192 -12.42 7.85 -10.67
N ILE A 193 -13.55 8.39 -11.14
CA ILE A 193 -13.61 9.49 -12.11
C ILE A 193 -12.85 10.71 -11.60
N ILE A 194 -12.98 11.03 -10.30
CA ILE A 194 -12.32 12.21 -9.71
C ILE A 194 -10.80 12.02 -9.72
N GLY A 195 -10.32 10.84 -9.32
CA GLY A 195 -8.90 10.52 -9.35
C GLY A 195 -8.33 10.56 -10.77
N LEU A 196 -9.03 9.99 -11.74
CA LEU A 196 -8.64 10.02 -13.15
C LEU A 196 -8.52 11.45 -13.68
N LYS A 197 -9.50 12.32 -13.42
CA LYS A 197 -9.45 13.73 -13.83
C LYS A 197 -8.26 14.46 -13.19
N ARG A 198 -8.00 14.26 -11.89
CA ARG A 198 -6.86 14.86 -11.19
C ARG A 198 -5.51 14.36 -11.72
N ALA A 199 -5.47 13.12 -12.18
CA ALA A 199 -4.29 12.52 -12.81
C ALA A 199 -4.09 12.94 -14.28
N GLY A 200 -5.00 13.78 -14.84
CA GLY A 200 -4.86 14.33 -16.19
C GLY A 200 -5.37 13.44 -17.33
N TYR A 201 -6.14 12.39 -17.03
CA TYR A 201 -6.75 11.58 -18.08
C TYR A 201 -7.82 12.37 -18.84
N SER A 202 -7.90 12.17 -20.16
CA SER A 202 -8.89 12.84 -21.01
C SER A 202 -10.31 12.36 -20.73
N SER A 203 -11.31 13.20 -21.04
CA SER A 203 -12.71 12.80 -20.92
C SER A 203 -13.05 11.59 -21.81
N GLU A 204 -12.41 11.50 -22.96
CA GLU A 204 -12.60 10.36 -23.90
C GLU A 204 -12.10 9.06 -23.28
N GLU A 205 -10.88 9.07 -22.71
CA GLU A 205 -10.32 7.87 -22.04
C GLU A 205 -11.14 7.46 -20.82
N ILE A 206 -11.59 8.42 -20.01
CA ILE A 206 -12.47 8.14 -18.86
C ILE A 206 -13.79 7.51 -19.31
N ASN A 207 -14.39 8.03 -20.38
CA ASN A 207 -15.65 7.49 -20.92
C ASN A 207 -15.45 6.09 -21.51
N GLY A 208 -14.37 5.87 -22.27
CA GLY A 208 -14.00 4.55 -22.79
C GLY A 208 -13.81 3.51 -21.70
N LEU A 209 -13.03 3.86 -20.66
CA LEU A 209 -12.84 3.02 -19.49
C LEU A 209 -14.16 2.70 -18.76
N ASN A 210 -15.02 3.70 -18.56
CA ASN A 210 -16.30 3.50 -17.88
C ASN A 210 -17.22 2.56 -18.66
N GLN A 211 -17.26 2.68 -20.00
CA GLN A 211 -18.02 1.78 -20.86
C GLN A 211 -17.47 0.36 -20.83
N ALA A 212 -16.13 0.21 -20.91
CA ALA A 212 -15.47 -1.09 -20.83
C ALA A 212 -15.75 -1.78 -19.49
N VAL A 213 -15.61 -1.09 -18.36
CA VAL A 213 -15.89 -1.63 -17.02
C VAL A 213 -17.36 -2.06 -16.89
N LYS A 214 -18.31 -1.29 -17.40
CA LYS A 214 -19.72 -1.68 -17.44
C LYS A 214 -19.93 -2.97 -18.21
N LEU A 215 -19.33 -3.13 -19.39
CA LEU A 215 -19.42 -4.37 -20.18
C LEU A 215 -18.81 -5.56 -19.46
N ILE A 216 -17.63 -5.38 -18.85
CA ILE A 216 -16.96 -6.45 -18.10
C ILE A 216 -17.88 -7.03 -17.02
N PHE A 217 -18.57 -6.16 -16.27
CA PHE A 217 -19.36 -6.58 -15.11
C PHE A 217 -20.87 -6.80 -15.39
N SER A 218 -21.39 -6.43 -16.57
CA SER A 218 -22.75 -6.75 -16.98
C SER A 218 -22.93 -8.24 -17.36
N ASN A 219 -21.84 -8.90 -17.71
CA ASN A 219 -21.86 -10.31 -18.08
C ASN A 219 -21.81 -11.24 -16.85
N VAL A 220 -22.56 -12.33 -16.91
CA VAL A 220 -22.53 -13.38 -15.87
C VAL A 220 -21.13 -13.97 -15.76
N LEU A 221 -20.52 -14.31 -16.90
CA LEU A 221 -19.15 -14.80 -16.99
C LEU A 221 -18.18 -13.65 -17.26
N LEU A 222 -17.25 -13.42 -16.37
CA LEU A 222 -16.24 -12.36 -16.47
C LEU A 222 -15.46 -12.43 -17.80
N LYS A 223 -15.14 -13.65 -18.25
CA LYS A 223 -14.44 -13.89 -19.53
C LYS A 223 -15.16 -13.27 -20.72
N ASN A 224 -16.48 -13.43 -20.79
CA ASN A 224 -17.25 -12.86 -21.90
C ASN A 224 -17.24 -11.32 -21.87
N GLY A 225 -17.39 -10.74 -20.67
CA GLY A 225 -17.32 -9.29 -20.51
C GLY A 225 -15.95 -8.71 -20.87
N ILE A 226 -14.86 -9.43 -20.55
CA ILE A 226 -13.50 -9.06 -20.96
C ILE A 226 -13.38 -9.06 -22.49
N GLU A 227 -13.85 -10.11 -23.17
CA GLU A 227 -13.81 -10.17 -24.64
C GLU A 227 -14.59 -9.01 -25.29
N GLU A 228 -15.79 -8.71 -24.80
CA GLU A 228 -16.56 -7.57 -25.29
C GLU A 228 -15.89 -6.22 -25.04
N ALA A 229 -15.16 -6.08 -23.91
CA ALA A 229 -14.46 -4.86 -23.57
C ALA A 229 -13.20 -4.61 -24.43
N LYS A 230 -12.67 -5.64 -25.10
CA LYS A 230 -11.48 -5.52 -25.98
C LYS A 230 -11.68 -4.54 -27.13
N LYS A 231 -12.92 -4.23 -27.54
CA LYS A 231 -13.20 -3.18 -28.53
C LYS A 231 -12.77 -1.78 -28.08
N PHE A 232 -12.50 -1.57 -26.77
CA PHE A 232 -11.97 -0.35 -26.20
C PHE A 232 -10.45 -0.42 -25.92
N SER A 233 -9.73 -1.40 -26.46
CA SER A 233 -8.29 -1.59 -26.21
C SER A 233 -7.39 -0.51 -26.84
N ASN A 234 -7.98 0.44 -27.58
CA ASN A 234 -7.31 1.68 -27.98
C ASN A 234 -7.01 2.58 -26.76
N PHE A 235 -7.69 2.39 -25.62
CA PHE A 235 -7.44 3.08 -24.37
C PHE A 235 -6.49 2.27 -23.48
N LYS A 236 -5.37 2.88 -23.06
CA LYS A 236 -4.39 2.24 -22.20
C LYS A 236 -4.98 1.78 -20.87
N THR A 237 -5.88 2.58 -20.28
CA THR A 237 -6.56 2.25 -19.02
C THR A 237 -7.38 0.97 -19.12
N VAL A 238 -8.03 0.72 -20.24
CA VAL A 238 -8.79 -0.53 -20.49
C VAL A 238 -7.85 -1.72 -20.58
N CYS A 239 -6.74 -1.60 -21.29
CA CYS A 239 -5.73 -2.67 -21.36
C CYS A 239 -5.17 -3.02 -19.98
N GLU A 240 -4.92 -2.02 -19.11
CA GLU A 240 -4.46 -2.23 -17.75
C GLU A 240 -5.50 -2.98 -16.89
N VAL A 241 -6.80 -2.65 -17.01
CA VAL A 241 -7.88 -3.37 -16.33
C VAL A 241 -7.98 -4.82 -16.81
N ILE A 242 -7.96 -5.05 -18.12
CA ILE A 242 -8.00 -6.40 -18.69
C ILE A 242 -6.82 -7.24 -18.21
N SER A 243 -5.60 -6.70 -18.30
CA SER A 243 -4.40 -7.39 -17.82
C SER A 243 -4.45 -7.73 -16.33
N PHE A 244 -5.01 -6.84 -15.51
CA PHE A 244 -5.20 -7.09 -14.08
C PHE A 244 -6.17 -8.25 -13.83
N LEU A 245 -7.27 -8.29 -14.55
CA LEU A 245 -8.32 -9.32 -14.45
C LEU A 245 -7.82 -10.70 -14.92
N GLU A 246 -7.03 -10.75 -16.00
CA GLU A 246 -6.45 -11.98 -16.53
C GLU A 246 -5.39 -12.61 -15.59
N LYS A 247 -4.76 -11.81 -14.72
CA LYS A 247 -3.77 -12.24 -13.73
C LYS A 247 -4.36 -12.59 -12.36
N SER A 248 -5.68 -12.58 -12.19
CA SER A 248 -6.31 -12.80 -10.88
C SER A 248 -6.35 -14.28 -10.54
N GLU A 249 -5.59 -14.69 -9.52
CA GLU A 249 -5.45 -16.11 -9.16
C GLU A 249 -5.89 -16.42 -7.72
N LYS A 250 -5.63 -15.54 -6.75
CA LYS A 250 -5.78 -15.87 -5.31
C LYS A 250 -7.08 -15.38 -4.69
N ARG A 251 -7.65 -14.30 -5.20
CA ARG A 251 -8.87 -13.68 -4.67
C ARG A 251 -9.90 -13.45 -5.76
N PRO A 252 -11.20 -13.56 -5.44
CA PRO A 252 -12.24 -13.13 -6.38
C PRO A 252 -12.14 -11.64 -6.65
N ILE A 253 -12.69 -11.20 -7.79
CA ILE A 253 -12.75 -9.78 -8.14
C ILE A 253 -13.95 -9.11 -7.44
N CYS A 254 -13.72 -7.90 -6.92
CA CYS A 254 -14.77 -7.03 -6.41
C CYS A 254 -15.71 -6.62 -7.57
N ARG A 255 -17.01 -6.87 -7.41
CA ARG A 255 -18.04 -6.59 -8.43
C ARG A 255 -19.04 -5.56 -7.95
N PRO A 256 -19.78 -4.91 -8.84
CA PRO A 256 -20.96 -4.13 -8.46
C PRO A 256 -21.99 -4.95 -7.67
N LEU A 257 -22.78 -4.27 -6.85
CA LEU A 257 -23.99 -4.87 -6.29
C LEU A 257 -24.95 -5.23 -7.45
N LYS A 258 -25.59 -6.39 -7.34
CA LYS A 258 -26.63 -6.80 -8.29
C LYS A 258 -27.92 -6.04 -8.00
#